data_2f2969de6e548629acbb6c7121f3b586
#
_entry.id   2f2969de6e548629acbb6c7121f3b586
#
_cell.length_a   1.000
_cell.length_b   1.000
_cell.length_c   1.000
_cell.angle_alpha   90.00
_cell.angle_beta   90.00
_cell.angle_gamma   90.00
#
_symmetry.space_group_name_H-M   'P 1'
#
loop_
_entity.id
_entity.type
_entity.pdbx_description
1 polymer ?
#
loop_
_entity_poly.entity_id
_entity_poly.type
_entity_poly.pdbx_seq_one_letter_code
_entity_poly.pdbx_strand_id
1 'polypeptide(L)'
;MRVRGVLQAMHEGKPGARIVLQSLLSTNDEAENRDVVRPVNQRLRLLASTATLSKFTYSLDLYLSFVKGSGGQVASYVTDGLHPNVNGYRVWRDQLVPFLEKVRGLPPIHKLP
;
A
#
# COMPACT_ATOMS: atom_id res chain seq x y z
N MET A 1 4.43 1.37 -16.02
CA MET A 1 4.85 1.67 -14.65
C MET A 1 5.91 0.65 -14.22
N ARG A 2 7.03 1.14 -13.72
CA ARG A 2 8.18 0.29 -13.34
C ARG A 2 7.92 -0.61 -12.12
N VAL A 3 6.88 -0.34 -11.36
CA VAL A 3 6.51 -1.14 -10.16
C VAL A 3 6.27 -2.61 -10.53
N ARG A 4 5.63 -2.87 -11.68
CA ARG A 4 5.43 -4.24 -12.17
C ARG A 4 6.75 -5.01 -12.25
N GLY A 5 7.77 -4.41 -12.85
CA GLY A 5 9.10 -5.04 -12.97
C GLY A 5 9.74 -5.32 -11.62
N VAL A 6 9.59 -4.40 -10.65
CA VAL A 6 10.09 -4.60 -9.29
C VAL A 6 9.39 -5.77 -8.61
N LEU A 7 8.07 -5.84 -8.70
CA LEU A 7 7.28 -6.94 -8.10
C LEU A 7 7.66 -8.29 -8.71
N GLN A 8 7.82 -8.34 -10.03
CA GLN A 8 8.24 -9.55 -10.72
C GLN A 8 9.65 -9.99 -10.32
N ALA A 9 10.59 -9.04 -10.22
CA ALA A 9 11.96 -9.33 -9.78
C ALA A 9 12.00 -9.84 -8.34
N MET A 10 11.21 -9.27 -7.45
CA MET A 10 11.10 -9.75 -6.07
C MET A 10 10.56 -11.19 -6.02
N HIS A 11 9.54 -11.47 -6.81
CA HIS A 11 8.97 -12.81 -6.89
C HIS A 11 10.00 -13.82 -7.44
N GLU A 12 10.71 -13.47 -8.49
CA GLU A 12 11.75 -14.33 -9.06
C GLU A 12 12.87 -14.62 -8.07
N GLY A 13 13.26 -13.61 -7.28
CA GLY A 13 14.30 -13.75 -6.26
C GLY A 13 13.86 -14.61 -5.07
N LYS A 14 12.57 -14.61 -4.75
CA LYS A 14 12.03 -15.40 -3.62
C LYS A 14 10.59 -15.82 -3.91
N PRO A 15 10.39 -16.89 -4.67
CA PRO A 15 9.05 -17.28 -5.16
C PRO A 15 8.03 -17.60 -4.07
N GLY A 16 8.47 -18.01 -2.88
CA GLY A 16 7.57 -18.30 -1.77
C GLY A 16 7.15 -17.10 -0.95
N ALA A 17 7.76 -15.93 -1.18
CA ALA A 17 7.45 -14.73 -0.41
C ALA A 17 6.16 -14.07 -0.92
N ARG A 18 5.36 -13.59 0.03
CA ARG A 18 4.21 -12.74 -0.26
C ARG A 18 4.67 -11.29 -0.21
N ILE A 19 4.12 -10.47 -1.10
CA ILE A 19 4.46 -9.05 -1.20
C ILE A 19 3.24 -8.24 -0.79
N VAL A 20 3.41 -7.36 0.19
CA VAL A 20 2.39 -6.37 0.55
C VAL A 20 2.72 -5.07 -0.15
N LEU A 21 1.84 -4.65 -1.06
CA LEU A 21 1.98 -3.40 -1.80
C LEU A 21 1.15 -2.34 -1.11
N GLN A 22 1.80 -1.41 -0.44
CA GLN A 22 1.14 -0.34 0.29
C GLN A 22 0.87 0.86 -0.60
N SER A 23 -0.26 1.52 -0.37
CA SER A 23 -0.59 2.77 -1.05
C SER A 23 0.33 3.90 -0.59
N LEU A 24 0.38 4.97 -1.37
CA LEU A 24 0.93 6.25 -0.91
C LEU A 24 -0.01 6.87 0.12
N LEU A 25 0.55 7.64 1.05
CA LEU A 25 -0.21 8.40 2.03
C LEU A 25 -0.67 9.74 1.44
N SER A 26 -1.65 10.36 2.09
CA SER A 26 -2.06 11.71 1.76
C SER A 26 -0.94 12.72 2.05
N THR A 27 -0.97 13.85 1.33
CA THR A 27 -0.13 15.01 1.61
C THR A 27 -1.01 16.15 2.11
N ASN A 28 -0.40 17.25 2.56
CA ASN A 28 -1.13 18.46 2.93
C ASN A 28 -1.51 19.33 1.72
N ASP A 29 -1.13 18.93 0.52
CA ASP A 29 -1.53 19.57 -0.73
C ASP A 29 -2.65 18.77 -1.38
N GLU A 30 -3.88 19.27 -1.27
CA GLU A 30 -5.05 18.55 -1.78
C GLU A 30 -5.04 18.43 -3.31
N ALA A 31 -4.44 19.39 -4.01
CA ALA A 31 -4.29 19.29 -5.47
C ALA A 31 -3.37 18.12 -5.83
N GLU A 32 -2.29 17.94 -5.10
CA GLU A 32 -1.38 16.80 -5.31
C GLU A 32 -2.07 15.47 -4.96
N ASN A 33 -2.84 15.43 -3.88
CA ASN A 33 -3.62 14.24 -3.52
C ASN A 33 -4.58 13.85 -4.65
N ARG A 34 -5.29 14.84 -5.19
CA ARG A 34 -6.26 14.64 -6.27
C ARG A 34 -5.58 14.21 -7.58
N ASP A 35 -4.50 14.89 -7.96
CA ASP A 35 -3.93 14.78 -9.30
C ASP A 35 -2.84 13.71 -9.40
N VAL A 36 -2.21 13.34 -8.29
CA VAL A 36 -1.08 12.40 -8.27
C VAL A 36 -1.35 11.22 -7.33
N VAL A 37 -1.56 11.49 -6.04
CA VAL A 37 -1.59 10.42 -5.02
C VAL A 37 -2.73 9.43 -5.25
N ARG A 38 -3.97 9.91 -5.36
CA ARG A 38 -5.13 9.04 -5.58
C ARG A 38 -5.06 8.28 -6.90
N PRO A 39 -4.70 8.91 -8.03
CA PRO A 39 -4.52 8.16 -9.29
C PRO A 39 -3.44 7.10 -9.23
N VAL A 40 -2.30 7.38 -8.60
CA VAL A 40 -1.23 6.39 -8.42
C VAL A 40 -1.72 5.22 -7.56
N ASN A 41 -2.40 5.51 -6.44
CA ASN A 41 -2.95 4.46 -5.57
C ASN A 41 -3.95 3.56 -6.31
N GLN A 42 -4.78 4.15 -7.17
CA GLN A 42 -5.69 3.36 -8.00
C GLN A 42 -4.93 2.43 -8.94
N ARG A 43 -3.88 2.92 -9.59
CA ARG A 43 -3.04 2.09 -10.47
C ARG A 43 -2.32 0.98 -9.70
N LEU A 44 -1.86 1.25 -8.49
CA LEU A 44 -1.23 0.23 -7.65
C LEU A 44 -2.21 -0.89 -7.30
N ARG A 45 -3.44 -0.55 -6.93
CA ARG A 45 -4.48 -1.55 -6.66
C ARG A 45 -4.79 -2.39 -7.88
N LEU A 46 -4.96 -1.76 -9.04
CA LEU A 46 -5.23 -2.46 -10.29
C LEU A 46 -4.07 -3.38 -10.67
N LEU A 47 -2.84 -2.91 -10.50
CA LEU A 47 -1.65 -3.71 -10.77
C LEU A 47 -1.59 -4.97 -9.88
N ALA A 48 -1.83 -4.82 -8.58
CA ALA A 48 -1.85 -5.94 -7.64
C ALA A 48 -2.97 -6.95 -7.96
N SER A 49 -4.05 -6.52 -8.61
CA SER A 49 -5.18 -7.37 -8.95
C SER A 49 -5.03 -8.11 -10.28
N THR A 50 -3.96 -7.86 -11.05
CA THR A 50 -3.73 -8.58 -12.31
C THR A 50 -3.55 -10.06 -12.08
N ALA A 51 -3.88 -10.88 -13.10
CA ALA A 51 -3.93 -12.34 -12.97
C ALA A 51 -2.62 -12.94 -12.47
N THR A 52 -1.48 -12.44 -12.95
CA THR A 52 -0.16 -12.96 -12.54
C THR A 52 0.24 -12.46 -11.15
N LEU A 53 0.18 -11.12 -10.94
CA LEU A 53 0.68 -10.51 -9.71
C LEU A 53 -0.21 -10.80 -8.50
N SER A 54 -1.51 -10.97 -8.69
CA SER A 54 -2.45 -11.25 -7.59
C SER A 54 -2.17 -12.56 -6.87
N LYS A 55 -1.40 -13.45 -7.48
CA LYS A 55 -1.04 -14.73 -6.86
C LYS A 55 -0.06 -14.57 -5.70
N PHE A 56 0.72 -13.49 -5.67
CA PHE A 56 1.73 -13.25 -4.62
C PHE A 56 1.75 -11.81 -4.10
N THR A 57 0.92 -10.91 -4.63
CA THR A 57 0.89 -9.50 -4.24
C THR A 57 -0.46 -9.14 -3.62
N TYR A 58 -0.40 -8.45 -2.48
CA TYR A 58 -1.58 -8.08 -1.69
C TYR A 58 -1.54 -6.56 -1.48
N SER A 59 -2.61 -5.88 -1.87
CA SER A 59 -2.70 -4.43 -1.78
C SER A 59 -3.22 -4.00 -0.41
N LEU A 60 -2.52 -3.08 0.24
CA LEU A 60 -2.95 -2.45 1.49
C LEU A 60 -3.16 -0.95 1.26
N ASP A 61 -4.40 -0.50 1.43
CA ASP A 61 -4.73 0.91 1.32
C ASP A 61 -4.52 1.59 2.67
N LEU A 62 -3.52 2.47 2.74
CA LEU A 62 -3.24 3.29 3.92
C LEU A 62 -3.73 4.73 3.75
N TYR A 63 -4.04 5.14 2.52
CA TYR A 63 -4.44 6.52 2.22
C TYR A 63 -5.65 6.96 3.04
N LEU A 64 -6.69 6.12 3.08
CA LEU A 64 -7.94 6.44 3.77
C LEU A 64 -7.77 6.62 5.28
N SER A 65 -6.77 5.95 5.88
CA SER A 65 -6.49 6.09 7.31
C SER A 65 -5.85 7.44 7.66
N PHE A 66 -5.37 8.19 6.66
CA PHE A 66 -4.70 9.48 6.83
C PHE A 66 -5.49 10.65 6.29
N VAL A 67 -6.77 10.45 5.95
CA VAL A 67 -7.67 11.50 5.49
C VAL A 67 -8.89 11.62 6.41
N LYS A 68 -9.38 12.85 6.55
CA LYS A 68 -10.61 13.14 7.28
C LYS A 68 -11.83 12.71 6.46
N GLY A 69 -12.98 12.62 7.12
CA GLY A 69 -14.23 12.42 6.40
C GLY A 69 -14.53 13.48 5.35
N SER A 70 -13.96 14.69 5.49
CA SER A 70 -14.05 15.77 4.51
C SER A 70 -13.07 15.63 3.35
N GLY A 71 -12.12 14.68 3.39
CA GLY A 71 -11.16 14.39 2.32
C GLY A 71 -9.76 14.96 2.52
N GLY A 72 -9.56 15.89 3.44
CA GLY A 72 -8.24 16.46 3.72
C GLY A 72 -7.37 15.58 4.60
N GLN A 73 -6.05 15.81 4.58
CA GLN A 73 -5.11 15.09 5.43
C GLN A 73 -5.41 15.29 6.93
N VAL A 74 -5.24 14.22 7.72
CA VAL A 74 -5.29 14.31 9.17
C VAL A 74 -3.98 14.90 9.68
N ALA A 75 -3.97 16.19 10.00
CA ALA A 75 -2.76 16.94 10.35
C ALA A 75 -2.07 16.40 11.61
N SER A 76 -2.82 15.84 12.56
CA SER A 76 -2.25 15.29 13.80
C SER A 76 -1.41 14.02 13.60
N TYR A 77 -1.44 13.42 12.40
CA TYR A 77 -0.68 12.21 12.09
C TYR A 77 0.64 12.49 11.37
N VAL A 78 0.92 13.74 11.02
CA VAL A 78 2.10 14.11 10.22
C VAL A 78 2.84 15.28 10.86
N THR A 79 4.16 15.34 10.65
CA THR A 79 5.01 16.39 11.21
C THR A 79 5.06 17.63 10.31
N ASP A 80 5.26 17.42 9.01
CA ASP A 80 5.51 18.47 8.02
C ASP A 80 4.50 18.45 6.88
N GLY A 81 3.35 17.84 7.07
CA GLY A 81 2.35 17.64 6.03
C GLY A 81 2.67 16.50 5.07
N LEU A 82 3.78 15.80 5.28
CA LEU A 82 4.25 14.75 4.38
C LEU A 82 4.68 13.47 5.13
N HIS A 83 5.48 13.59 6.19
CA HIS A 83 6.05 12.46 6.92
C HIS A 83 5.22 12.13 8.17
N PRO A 84 4.88 10.85 8.42
CA PRO A 84 4.17 10.46 9.62
C PRO A 84 4.96 10.82 10.90
N ASN A 85 4.24 11.25 11.91
CA ASN A 85 4.78 11.40 13.27
C ASN A 85 4.48 10.12 14.09
N VAL A 86 4.70 10.15 15.41
CA VAL A 86 4.45 9.00 16.28
C VAL A 86 2.99 8.53 16.17
N ASN A 87 2.03 9.46 16.15
CA ASN A 87 0.62 9.11 16.01
C ASN A 87 0.32 8.50 14.64
N GLY A 88 0.92 9.04 13.58
CA GLY A 88 0.80 8.50 12.23
C GLY A 88 1.38 7.09 12.11
N TYR A 89 2.55 6.84 12.72
CA TYR A 89 3.14 5.50 12.73
C TYR A 89 2.28 4.50 13.52
N ARG A 90 1.60 4.93 14.58
CA ARG A 90 0.66 4.07 15.31
C ARG A 90 -0.54 3.69 14.44
N VAL A 91 -1.08 4.64 13.70
CA VAL A 91 -2.16 4.37 12.73
C VAL A 91 -1.68 3.39 11.68
N TRP A 92 -0.50 3.61 11.12
CA TRP A 92 0.11 2.71 10.14
C TRP A 92 0.27 1.30 10.70
N ARG A 93 0.85 1.17 11.89
CA ARG A 93 1.00 -0.13 12.57
C ARG A 93 -0.34 -0.83 12.75
N ASP A 94 -1.37 -0.10 13.20
CA ASP A 94 -2.68 -0.68 13.49
C ASP A 94 -3.39 -1.18 12.23
N GLN A 95 -3.03 -0.68 11.06
CA GLN A 95 -3.49 -1.19 9.78
C GLN A 95 -2.59 -2.33 9.25
N LEU A 96 -1.28 -2.17 9.37
CA LEU A 96 -0.32 -3.08 8.76
C LEU A 96 -0.24 -4.43 9.49
N VAL A 97 -0.16 -4.43 10.82
CA VAL A 97 0.05 -5.66 11.58
C VAL A 97 -1.08 -6.67 11.39
N PRO A 98 -2.37 -6.30 11.54
CA PRO A 98 -3.46 -7.25 11.27
C PRO A 98 -3.47 -7.75 9.82
N PHE A 99 -3.11 -6.87 8.87
CA PHE A 99 -3.04 -7.24 7.46
C PHE A 99 -1.92 -8.26 7.20
N LEU A 100 -0.74 -8.04 7.78
CA LEU A 100 0.38 -8.99 7.67
C LEU A 100 0.03 -10.35 8.26
N GLU A 101 -0.64 -10.38 9.41
CA GLU A 101 -1.07 -11.63 10.03
C GLU A 101 -2.07 -12.39 9.14
N LYS A 102 -3.02 -11.66 8.55
CA LYS A 102 -3.97 -12.24 7.60
C LYS A 102 -3.27 -12.83 6.39
N VAL A 103 -2.34 -12.08 5.79
CA VAL A 103 -1.59 -12.53 4.61
C VAL A 103 -0.72 -13.75 4.95
N ARG A 104 -0.07 -13.72 6.11
CA ARG A 104 0.75 -14.86 6.58
C ARG A 104 -0.06 -16.14 6.76
N GLY A 105 -1.31 -16.01 7.17
CA GLY A 105 -2.21 -17.14 7.39
C GLY A 105 -2.80 -17.77 6.13
N LEU A 106 -2.55 -17.18 4.94
CA LEU A 106 -3.04 -17.73 3.68
C LEU A 106 -2.28 -19.01 3.31
N PRO A 107 -2.89 -19.87 2.46
CA PRO A 107 -2.20 -21.07 1.96
C PRO A 107 -0.88 -20.73 1.26
N PRO A 108 0.11 -21.65 1.25
CA PRO A 108 1.37 -21.43 0.56
C PRO A 108 1.17 -21.06 -0.90
N ILE A 109 2.07 -20.19 -1.41
CA ILE A 109 2.07 -19.82 -2.82
C ILE A 109 2.59 -21.01 -3.61
N HIS A 110 1.76 -21.49 -4.55
CA HIS A 110 2.19 -22.54 -5.47
C HIS A 110 3.12 -21.93 -6.52
N LYS A 111 4.07 -22.74 -7.01
CA LYS A 111 4.92 -22.33 -8.12
C LYS A 111 4.04 -21.90 -9.28
N LEU A 112 4.27 -20.71 -9.81
CA LEU A 112 3.63 -20.26 -11.02
C LEU A 112 4.17 -21.08 -12.19
N PRO A 113 3.29 -21.46 -13.12
CA PRO A 113 3.73 -22.18 -14.32
C PRO A 113 4.65 -21.32 -15.19
#